data_922cf3a5f350b4dde91d9df1d033151d
#
_entry.id   922cf3a5f350b4dde91d9df1d033151d
#
_cell.length_a   1.000
_cell.length_b   1.000
_cell.length_c   1.000
_cell.angle_alpha   90.00
_cell.angle_beta   90.00
_cell.angle_gamma   90.00
#
_symmetry.space_group_name_H-M   'P 1'
#
loop_
_entity.id
_entity.type
_entity.pdbx_description
1 polymer ?
#
loop_
_entity_poly.entity_id
_entity_poly.type
_entity_poly.pdbx_seq_one_letter_code
_entity_poly.pdbx_strand_id
1 'polypeptide(L)'
;MAEKVFINRRDFIKTISTAGAGLTLGFYLPFKDRLRAEVSRSTVDFVPNIWVSVNPNSQVTLTVSESEMGQGVWTSLPMIIAEEMELDWTKVKVVQAPVDENYFGRFDMGTGGSSSIRTSWDKMRKAGAVAKDMLHEAATIEWSVSKADCFAENGFIVHRLTGEKISYGDLAHKASMLDVPKSVQLKNPDTFRIIGTDILRTDAPLKVNGTAQYAMDV
;
A
#
# COMPACT_ATOMS: atom_id res chain seq x y z
N MET A 1 19.21 35.80 2.55
CA MET A 1 19.13 35.09 1.24
C MET A 1 19.31 33.61 1.52
N ALA A 2 18.27 32.82 1.41
CA ALA A 2 18.36 31.36 1.61
C ALA A 2 18.82 30.72 0.30
N GLU A 3 19.93 30.01 0.35
CA GLU A 3 20.54 29.31 -0.76
C GLU A 3 19.65 28.10 -1.10
N LYS A 4 19.11 28.04 -2.32
CA LYS A 4 18.35 26.89 -2.81
C LYS A 4 19.32 25.75 -3.11
N VAL A 5 19.39 24.77 -2.24
CA VAL A 5 20.15 23.53 -2.47
C VAL A 5 19.34 22.67 -3.45
N PHE A 6 19.80 22.57 -4.68
CA PHE A 6 19.27 21.59 -5.65
C PHE A 6 19.95 20.24 -5.42
N ILE A 7 19.20 19.28 -4.88
CA ILE A 7 19.67 17.89 -4.75
C ILE A 7 19.36 17.17 -6.06
N ASN A 8 20.36 16.59 -6.73
CA ASN A 8 20.15 15.79 -7.91
C ASN A 8 19.58 14.41 -7.54
N ARG A 9 18.94 13.70 -8.50
CA ARG A 9 18.29 12.42 -8.27
C ARG A 9 19.18 11.37 -7.59
N ARG A 10 20.47 11.38 -7.90
CA ARG A 10 21.43 10.40 -7.36
C ARG A 10 21.77 10.67 -5.89
N ASP A 11 21.86 11.94 -5.51
CA ASP A 11 22.15 12.37 -4.14
C ASP A 11 20.90 12.27 -3.26
N PHE A 12 19.72 12.50 -3.81
CA PHE A 12 18.43 12.22 -3.17
C PHE A 12 18.28 10.75 -2.79
N ILE A 13 18.57 9.82 -3.72
CA ILE A 13 18.54 8.38 -3.45
C ILE A 13 19.56 7.97 -2.38
N LYS A 14 20.75 8.55 -2.38
CA LYS A 14 21.79 8.27 -1.37
C LYS A 14 21.40 8.78 0.02
N THR A 15 20.77 9.95 0.10
CA THR A 15 20.36 10.57 1.37
C THR A 15 19.21 9.81 2.02
N ILE A 16 18.27 9.27 1.22
CA ILE A 16 17.17 8.44 1.71
C ILE A 16 17.66 7.09 2.23
N SER A 17 18.66 6.48 1.60
CA SER A 17 19.20 5.18 2.05
C SER A 17 19.97 5.25 3.38
N THR A 18 20.42 6.44 3.79
CA THR A 18 21.08 6.66 5.09
C THR A 18 20.14 7.06 6.21
N ALA A 19 18.89 7.42 5.91
CA ALA A 19 17.91 7.93 6.88
C ALA A 19 16.80 6.92 7.26
N GLY A 20 16.92 5.64 6.89
CA GLY A 20 15.95 4.60 7.26
C GLY A 20 14.59 4.74 6.57
N ALA A 21 14.52 5.43 5.44
CA ALA A 21 13.30 5.57 4.65
C ALA A 21 13.22 4.47 3.59
N GLY A 22 12.10 3.75 3.55
CA GLY A 22 11.81 2.69 2.59
C GLY A 22 11.96 3.11 1.14
N LEU A 23 12.42 2.19 0.30
CA LEU A 23 12.64 2.39 -1.13
C LEU A 23 11.30 2.37 -1.86
N THR A 24 10.87 3.53 -2.38
CA THR A 24 9.68 3.61 -3.25
C THR A 24 10.09 3.27 -4.67
N LEU A 25 9.70 2.11 -5.17
CA LEU A 25 9.91 1.72 -6.56
C LEU A 25 8.57 1.65 -7.30
N GLY A 26 8.36 2.60 -8.19
CA GLY A 26 7.20 2.65 -9.07
C GLY A 26 7.24 1.56 -10.16
N PHE A 27 6.07 1.11 -10.58
CA PHE A 27 5.78 0.06 -11.53
C PHE A 27 6.14 0.40 -12.98
N TYR A 28 7.31 0.78 -13.36
CA TYR A 28 7.69 0.78 -14.78
C TYR A 28 9.19 1.03 -14.94
N LEU A 29 10.01 0.08 -14.52
CA LEU A 29 11.37 -0.01 -15.06
C LEU A 29 11.78 -1.48 -15.19
N PRO A 30 12.24 -1.93 -16.35
CA PRO A 30 12.91 -3.22 -16.46
C PRO A 30 14.30 -3.08 -15.83
N PHE A 31 14.41 -3.30 -14.53
CA PHE A 31 15.70 -3.38 -13.87
C PHE A 31 16.31 -4.77 -14.07
N LYS A 32 17.29 -4.81 -14.95
CA LYS A 32 18.22 -5.91 -15.12
C LYS A 32 19.51 -5.63 -14.35
N ASP A 33 19.48 -5.27 -13.10
CA ASP A 33 20.69 -5.37 -12.25
C ASP A 33 20.28 -5.14 -10.80
N ARG A 34 20.22 -6.23 -10.05
CA ARG A 34 19.98 -6.24 -8.60
C ARG A 34 21.26 -5.79 -7.90
N LEU A 35 21.27 -4.60 -7.34
CA LEU A 35 22.20 -4.28 -6.27
C LEU A 35 21.78 -5.08 -5.02
N ARG A 36 22.45 -6.19 -4.76
CA ARG A 36 22.42 -6.86 -3.46
C ARG A 36 23.08 -5.94 -2.43
N ALA A 37 22.28 -5.17 -1.72
CA ALA A 37 22.70 -4.61 -0.45
C ALA A 37 22.32 -5.61 0.64
N GLU A 38 23.29 -6.10 1.40
CA GLU A 38 23.03 -6.77 2.68
C GLU A 38 22.39 -5.76 3.63
N VAL A 39 21.05 -5.84 3.78
CA VAL A 39 20.30 -5.00 4.69
C VAL A 39 19.90 -5.83 5.91
N SER A 40 20.27 -5.34 7.07
CA SER A 40 19.88 -5.88 8.38
C SER A 40 18.36 -6.14 8.45
N ARG A 41 17.98 -7.32 8.92
CA ARG A 41 16.63 -7.93 8.86
C ARG A 41 15.46 -7.15 9.50
N SER A 42 15.66 -5.97 10.06
CA SER A 42 14.66 -5.32 10.92
C SER A 42 14.11 -3.96 10.45
N THR A 43 14.45 -3.49 9.25
CA THR A 43 14.15 -2.08 8.87
C THR A 43 13.61 -1.86 7.46
N VAL A 44 13.25 -2.89 6.70
CA VAL A 44 12.80 -2.71 5.30
C VAL A 44 11.30 -2.88 5.20
N ASP A 45 10.61 -1.83 4.76
CA ASP A 45 9.21 -1.87 4.41
C ASP A 45 9.00 -2.68 3.12
N PHE A 46 7.94 -3.46 3.08
CA PHE A 46 7.46 -4.10 1.87
C PHE A 46 6.60 -3.12 1.08
N VAL A 47 7.09 -2.69 -0.09
CA VAL A 47 6.40 -1.75 -0.98
C VAL A 47 6.20 -2.40 -2.35
N PRO A 48 5.15 -3.21 -2.53
CA PRO A 48 4.88 -3.94 -3.78
C PRO A 48 4.48 -3.03 -4.93
N ASN A 49 3.98 -1.84 -4.62
CA ASN A 49 3.56 -0.82 -5.58
C ASN A 49 3.44 0.55 -4.88
N ILE A 50 3.21 1.60 -5.64
CA ILE A 50 3.10 2.98 -5.12
C ILE A 50 1.90 3.22 -4.19
N TRP A 51 0.92 2.31 -4.16
CA TRP A 51 -0.32 2.43 -3.38
C TRP A 51 -0.26 1.75 -2.03
N VAL A 52 0.67 0.82 -1.83
CA VAL A 52 0.75 -0.05 -0.66
C VAL A 52 2.15 -0.05 -0.08
N SER A 53 2.25 0.16 1.22
CA SER A 53 3.46 -0.07 2.00
C SER A 53 3.11 -0.86 3.26
N VAL A 54 3.88 -1.90 3.55
CA VAL A 54 3.77 -2.71 4.77
C VAL A 54 5.10 -2.65 5.50
N ASN A 55 5.11 -2.12 6.70
CA ASN A 55 6.32 -2.07 7.51
C ASN A 55 6.47 -3.30 8.43
N PRO A 56 7.67 -3.55 8.99
CA PRO A 56 7.93 -4.73 9.81
C PRO A 56 7.06 -4.85 11.08
N ASN A 57 6.49 -3.75 11.58
CA ASN A 57 5.57 -3.79 12.72
C ASN A 57 4.09 -4.00 12.29
N SER A 58 3.88 -4.46 11.06
CA SER A 58 2.55 -4.74 10.46
C SER A 58 1.65 -3.52 10.27
N GLN A 59 2.18 -2.31 10.32
CA GLN A 59 1.44 -1.13 9.90
C GLN A 59 1.33 -1.14 8.38
N VAL A 60 0.11 -1.17 7.85
CA VAL A 60 -0.16 -1.01 6.43
C VAL A 60 -0.53 0.44 6.15
N THR A 61 0.22 1.06 5.25
CA THR A 61 -0.06 2.42 4.76
C THR A 61 -0.59 2.33 3.33
N LEU A 62 -1.76 2.92 3.10
CA LEU A 62 -2.40 3.01 1.79
C LEU A 62 -2.35 4.46 1.31
N THR A 63 -1.87 4.64 0.09
CA THR A 63 -1.67 5.96 -0.53
C THR A 63 -2.84 6.29 -1.45
N VAL A 64 -3.32 7.53 -1.40
CA VAL A 64 -4.42 8.04 -2.24
C VAL A 64 -3.93 9.23 -3.05
N SER A 65 -4.17 9.22 -4.36
CA SER A 65 -3.77 10.32 -5.26
C SER A 65 -4.83 11.42 -5.40
N GLU A 66 -6.09 11.10 -5.17
CA GLU A 66 -7.21 12.03 -5.31
C GLU A 66 -7.36 12.90 -4.06
N SER A 67 -7.73 14.17 -4.29
CA SER A 67 -7.98 15.12 -3.20
C SER A 67 -9.31 14.87 -2.52
N GLU A 68 -9.31 14.87 -1.19
CA GLU A 68 -10.54 14.83 -0.37
C GLU A 68 -11.18 16.22 -0.31
N MET A 69 -12.44 16.32 -0.75
CA MET A 69 -13.24 17.56 -0.77
C MET A 69 -14.56 17.39 -0.01
N GLY A 70 -14.69 16.33 0.77
CA GLY A 70 -15.93 15.95 1.46
C GLY A 70 -16.66 14.76 0.84
N GLN A 71 -16.20 14.25 -0.33
CA GLN A 71 -16.83 13.14 -1.06
C GLN A 71 -16.44 11.75 -0.53
N GLY A 72 -15.47 11.65 0.40
CA GLY A 72 -15.10 10.39 1.05
C GLY A 72 -14.08 9.54 0.29
N VAL A 73 -13.36 10.11 -0.67
CA VAL A 73 -12.41 9.37 -1.50
C VAL A 73 -11.22 8.83 -0.71
N TRP A 74 -10.83 9.51 0.37
CA TRP A 74 -9.79 9.05 1.30
C TRP A 74 -10.21 7.83 2.13
N THR A 75 -11.47 7.48 2.11
CA THR A 75 -11.98 6.24 2.71
C THR A 75 -12.22 5.20 1.64
N SER A 76 -12.95 5.56 0.60
CA SER A 76 -13.44 4.60 -0.39
C SER A 76 -12.35 4.00 -1.30
N LEU A 77 -11.33 4.76 -1.69
CA LEU A 77 -10.23 4.19 -2.49
C LEU A 77 -9.35 3.21 -1.69
N PRO A 78 -8.91 3.54 -0.47
CA PRO A 78 -8.17 2.59 0.36
C PRO A 78 -8.98 1.34 0.72
N MET A 79 -10.31 1.45 0.88
CA MET A 79 -11.17 0.28 1.12
C MET A 79 -11.04 -0.76 0.01
N ILE A 80 -10.90 -0.33 -1.25
CA ILE A 80 -10.74 -1.25 -2.39
C ILE A 80 -9.46 -2.07 -2.27
N ILE A 81 -8.36 -1.42 -1.90
CA ILE A 81 -7.06 -2.09 -1.67
C ILE A 81 -7.15 -3.01 -0.45
N ALA A 82 -7.69 -2.50 0.66
CA ALA A 82 -7.81 -3.22 1.92
C ALA A 82 -8.65 -4.49 1.79
N GLU A 83 -9.72 -4.44 0.98
CA GLU A 83 -10.56 -5.59 0.65
C GLU A 83 -9.78 -6.71 -0.02
N GLU A 84 -9.03 -6.38 -1.06
CA GLU A 84 -8.21 -7.36 -1.79
C GLU A 84 -7.08 -7.94 -0.92
N MET A 85 -6.52 -7.12 -0.03
CA MET A 85 -5.47 -7.53 0.89
C MET A 85 -5.99 -8.26 2.13
N GLU A 86 -7.29 -8.41 2.33
CA GLU A 86 -7.89 -8.99 3.55
C GLU A 86 -7.38 -8.30 4.83
N LEU A 87 -7.33 -6.96 4.85
CA LEU A 87 -6.82 -6.21 5.99
C LEU A 87 -7.85 -6.07 7.11
N ASP A 88 -7.35 -5.86 8.31
CA ASP A 88 -8.13 -5.25 9.39
C ASP A 88 -8.18 -3.73 9.15
N TRP A 89 -9.34 -3.23 8.73
CA TRP A 89 -9.52 -1.82 8.38
C TRP A 89 -9.13 -0.87 9.53
N THR A 90 -9.32 -1.29 10.77
CA THR A 90 -9.02 -0.46 11.94
C THR A 90 -7.53 -0.16 12.12
N LYS A 91 -6.65 -0.93 11.45
CA LYS A 91 -5.19 -0.81 11.50
C LYS A 91 -4.58 -0.17 10.25
N VAL A 92 -5.41 0.21 9.29
CA VAL A 92 -4.95 0.84 8.05
C VAL A 92 -4.64 2.31 8.29
N LYS A 93 -3.47 2.75 7.82
CA LYS A 93 -3.11 4.16 7.73
C LYS A 93 -3.32 4.65 6.29
N VAL A 94 -4.01 5.77 6.14
CA VAL A 94 -4.22 6.41 4.84
C VAL A 94 -3.35 7.67 4.76
N VAL A 95 -2.69 7.88 3.61
CA VAL A 95 -1.87 9.06 3.35
C VAL A 95 -2.16 9.63 1.97
N GLN A 96 -2.03 10.95 1.83
CA GLN A 96 -2.07 11.61 0.53
C GLN A 96 -0.77 11.30 -0.24
N ALA A 97 -0.90 10.99 -1.52
CA ALA A 97 0.25 10.86 -2.41
C ALA A 97 0.99 12.20 -2.55
N PRO A 98 2.32 12.18 -2.61
CA PRO A 98 3.08 13.34 -3.06
C PRO A 98 2.73 13.68 -4.51
N VAL A 99 2.99 14.91 -4.92
CA VAL A 99 2.81 15.30 -6.33
C VAL A 99 3.90 14.61 -7.15
N ASP A 100 3.52 13.58 -7.90
CA ASP A 100 4.42 12.76 -8.71
C ASP A 100 3.65 12.14 -9.87
N GLU A 101 4.26 12.15 -11.06
CA GLU A 101 3.65 11.62 -12.30
C GLU A 101 3.28 10.12 -12.25
N ASN A 102 3.91 9.35 -11.37
CA ASN A 102 3.57 7.94 -11.16
C ASN A 102 2.15 7.73 -10.61
N TYR A 103 1.57 8.78 -9.98
CA TYR A 103 0.20 8.77 -9.49
C TYR A 103 -0.80 9.36 -10.50
N PHE A 104 -0.34 9.88 -11.63
CA PHE A 104 -1.20 10.52 -12.62
C PHE A 104 -2.22 9.54 -13.19
N GLY A 105 -3.45 10.00 -13.24
CA GLY A 105 -4.58 9.31 -13.82
C GLY A 105 -5.21 10.13 -14.94
N ARG A 106 -6.51 10.04 -15.11
CA ARG A 106 -7.26 10.76 -16.16
C ARG A 106 -7.11 12.30 -16.07
N PHE A 107 -6.98 12.83 -14.87
CA PHE A 107 -6.87 14.26 -14.58
C PHE A 107 -5.57 14.55 -13.81
N ASP A 108 -4.50 13.87 -14.18
CA ASP A 108 -3.25 13.83 -13.41
C ASP A 108 -3.54 13.36 -11.97
N MET A 109 -3.28 14.18 -10.95
CA MET A 109 -3.73 13.90 -9.57
C MET A 109 -5.02 14.68 -9.21
N GLY A 110 -5.70 15.23 -10.21
CA GLY A 110 -6.91 16.01 -10.00
C GLY A 110 -8.15 15.16 -9.73
N THR A 111 -9.07 15.73 -8.97
CA THR A 111 -10.36 15.11 -8.64
C THR A 111 -11.47 15.81 -9.42
N GLY A 112 -12.24 15.08 -10.22
CA GLY A 112 -13.32 15.69 -11.03
C GLY A 112 -14.16 14.67 -11.78
N GLY A 113 -15.29 15.13 -12.31
CA GLY A 113 -16.17 14.35 -13.18
C GLY A 113 -16.76 13.09 -12.54
N SER A 114 -16.86 13.02 -11.22
CA SER A 114 -17.31 11.84 -10.46
C SER A 114 -16.60 10.55 -10.91
N SER A 115 -15.30 10.64 -11.20
CA SER A 115 -14.55 9.56 -11.85
C SER A 115 -13.64 8.77 -10.89
N SER A 116 -13.29 9.31 -9.72
CA SER A 116 -12.26 8.74 -8.84
C SER A 116 -12.42 7.23 -8.57
N ILE A 117 -13.58 6.77 -8.13
CA ILE A 117 -13.82 5.34 -7.90
C ILE A 117 -13.89 4.57 -9.22
N ARG A 118 -14.66 5.05 -10.17
CA ARG A 118 -14.92 4.33 -11.44
C ARG A 118 -13.65 4.08 -12.24
N THR A 119 -12.73 5.05 -12.29
CA THR A 119 -11.49 4.93 -13.07
C THR A 119 -10.37 4.25 -12.30
N SER A 120 -10.43 4.22 -10.97
CA SER A 120 -9.41 3.62 -10.12
C SER A 120 -9.78 2.21 -9.63
N TRP A 121 -11.03 1.77 -9.81
CA TRP A 121 -11.52 0.49 -9.30
C TRP A 121 -10.61 -0.70 -9.60
N ASP A 122 -10.37 -0.97 -10.87
CA ASP A 122 -9.56 -2.12 -11.29
C ASP A 122 -8.09 -1.96 -10.87
N LYS A 123 -7.57 -0.74 -10.93
CA LYS A 123 -6.20 -0.42 -10.56
C LYS A 123 -5.96 -0.66 -9.06
N MET A 124 -6.86 -0.18 -8.20
CA MET A 124 -6.76 -0.36 -6.75
C MET A 124 -6.95 -1.82 -6.35
N ARG A 125 -7.90 -2.53 -6.97
CA ARG A 125 -8.07 -3.97 -6.77
C ARG A 125 -6.80 -4.74 -7.13
N LYS A 126 -6.23 -4.48 -8.30
CA LYS A 126 -4.97 -5.12 -8.73
C LYS A 126 -3.81 -4.80 -7.79
N ALA A 127 -3.69 -3.56 -7.33
CA ALA A 127 -2.64 -3.17 -6.39
C ALA A 127 -2.73 -3.96 -5.07
N GLY A 128 -3.92 -4.11 -4.51
CA GLY A 128 -4.15 -4.91 -3.30
C GLY A 128 -3.92 -6.40 -3.52
N ALA A 129 -4.44 -6.95 -4.63
CA ALA A 129 -4.28 -8.35 -4.96
C ALA A 129 -2.82 -8.75 -5.19
N VAL A 130 -2.02 -7.90 -5.86
CA VAL A 130 -0.57 -8.11 -6.04
C VAL A 130 0.14 -8.13 -4.68
N ALA A 131 -0.13 -7.16 -3.82
CA ALA A 131 0.46 -7.10 -2.49
C ALA A 131 0.15 -8.36 -1.67
N LYS A 132 -1.11 -8.78 -1.64
CA LYS A 132 -1.53 -10.02 -0.98
C LYS A 132 -0.84 -11.25 -1.56
N ASP A 133 -0.79 -11.37 -2.89
CA ASP A 133 -0.20 -12.53 -3.56
C ASP A 133 1.28 -12.71 -3.24
N MET A 134 2.04 -11.61 -3.18
CA MET A 134 3.46 -11.64 -2.80
C MET A 134 3.67 -12.01 -1.33
N LEU A 135 2.83 -11.49 -0.43
CA LEU A 135 2.86 -11.86 1.00
C LEU A 135 2.47 -13.33 1.20
N HIS A 136 1.48 -13.80 0.45
CA HIS A 136 1.07 -15.21 0.46
C HIS A 136 2.20 -16.12 -0.01
N GLU A 137 2.86 -15.79 -1.12
CA GLU A 137 4.03 -16.52 -1.61
C GLU A 137 5.17 -16.54 -0.59
N ALA A 138 5.44 -15.42 0.07
CA ALA A 138 6.45 -15.34 1.13
C ALA A 138 6.15 -16.31 2.29
N ALA A 139 4.90 -16.45 2.69
CA ALA A 139 4.47 -17.39 3.73
C ALA A 139 4.59 -18.84 3.30
N THR A 140 4.24 -19.17 2.04
CA THR A 140 4.39 -20.54 1.52
C THR A 140 5.85 -20.99 1.48
N ILE A 141 6.76 -20.06 1.16
CA ILE A 141 8.20 -20.33 1.22
C ILE A 141 8.66 -20.53 2.68
N GLU A 142 8.14 -19.71 3.63
CA GLU A 142 8.48 -19.84 5.04
C GLU A 142 8.10 -21.18 5.63
N TRP A 143 6.89 -21.63 5.35
CA TRP A 143 6.37 -22.91 5.85
C TRP A 143 6.69 -24.12 4.97
N SER A 144 7.25 -23.92 3.77
CA SER A 144 7.49 -24.97 2.77
C SER A 144 6.20 -25.74 2.40
N VAL A 145 5.10 -25.01 2.18
CA VAL A 145 3.77 -25.55 1.86
C VAL A 145 3.22 -24.98 0.55
N SER A 146 2.13 -25.51 0.06
CA SER A 146 1.47 -24.98 -1.15
C SER A 146 0.61 -23.75 -0.82
N LYS A 147 0.35 -22.91 -1.83
CA LYS A 147 -0.59 -21.78 -1.69
C LYS A 147 -1.99 -22.20 -1.26
N ALA A 148 -2.44 -23.38 -1.67
CA ALA A 148 -3.75 -23.92 -1.30
C ALA A 148 -3.89 -24.21 0.21
N ASP A 149 -2.76 -24.44 0.89
CA ASP A 149 -2.72 -24.73 2.32
C ASP A 149 -2.78 -23.48 3.20
N CYS A 150 -2.81 -22.28 2.58
CA CYS A 150 -2.83 -21.01 3.28
C CYS A 150 -3.99 -20.13 2.83
N PHE A 151 -4.32 -19.12 3.62
CA PHE A 151 -5.23 -18.04 3.25
C PHE A 151 -4.88 -16.74 3.99
N ALA A 152 -5.32 -15.62 3.44
CA ALA A 152 -5.14 -14.31 4.05
C ALA A 152 -6.34 -13.98 4.96
N GLU A 153 -6.08 -13.39 6.13
CA GLU A 153 -7.11 -12.94 7.05
C GLU A 153 -6.58 -11.82 7.97
N ASN A 154 -7.24 -10.67 8.00
CA ASN A 154 -6.99 -9.56 8.94
C ASN A 154 -5.51 -9.11 9.02
N GLY A 155 -4.79 -9.11 7.87
CA GLY A 155 -3.38 -8.74 7.81
C GLY A 155 -2.40 -9.84 8.20
N PHE A 156 -2.85 -11.08 8.19
CA PHE A 156 -2.04 -12.28 8.41
C PHE A 156 -2.20 -13.25 7.24
N ILE A 157 -1.20 -14.10 7.03
CA ILE A 157 -1.37 -15.36 6.32
C ILE A 157 -1.54 -16.47 7.36
N VAL A 158 -2.53 -17.33 7.15
CA VAL A 158 -2.93 -18.39 8.07
C VAL A 158 -2.73 -19.74 7.39
N HIS A 159 -2.03 -20.65 8.05
CA HIS A 159 -1.89 -22.04 7.60
C HIS A 159 -3.14 -22.85 7.96
N ARG A 160 -3.82 -23.45 6.96
CA ARG A 160 -5.14 -24.09 7.12
C ARG A 160 -5.17 -25.26 8.10
N LEU A 161 -4.13 -26.08 8.10
CA LEU A 161 -4.10 -27.30 8.93
C LEU A 161 -3.69 -27.02 10.37
N THR A 162 -2.70 -26.15 10.58
CA THR A 162 -2.15 -25.89 11.92
C THR A 162 -2.80 -24.71 12.63
N GLY A 163 -3.43 -23.80 11.87
CA GLY A 163 -3.93 -22.51 12.40
C GLY A 163 -2.82 -21.51 12.72
N GLU A 164 -1.57 -21.82 12.40
CA GLU A 164 -0.44 -20.92 12.57
C GLU A 164 -0.62 -19.66 11.71
N LYS A 165 -0.19 -18.52 12.24
CA LYS A 165 -0.34 -17.21 11.58
C LYS A 165 1.00 -16.51 11.52
N ILE A 166 1.32 -15.92 10.35
CA ILE A 166 2.43 -14.98 10.18
C ILE A 166 1.85 -13.65 9.76
N SER A 167 2.28 -12.57 10.43
CA SER A 167 1.82 -11.23 10.10
C SER A 167 2.42 -10.72 8.78
N TYR A 168 1.73 -9.79 8.13
CA TYR A 168 2.26 -9.14 6.92
C TYR A 168 3.59 -8.43 7.18
N GLY A 169 3.79 -7.87 8.37
CA GLY A 169 5.05 -7.23 8.76
C GLY A 169 6.20 -8.22 8.84
N ASP A 170 5.99 -9.40 9.43
CA ASP A 170 7.01 -10.44 9.50
C ASP A 170 7.38 -10.98 8.11
N LEU A 171 6.44 -10.98 7.18
CA LEU A 171 6.64 -11.42 5.79
C LEU A 171 7.21 -10.30 4.89
N ALA A 172 7.17 -9.04 5.32
CA ALA A 172 7.50 -7.88 4.49
C ALA A 172 8.87 -7.98 3.82
N HIS A 173 9.89 -8.35 4.60
CA HIS A 173 11.24 -8.50 4.06
C HIS A 173 11.35 -9.63 3.03
N LYS A 174 10.77 -10.80 3.30
CA LYS A 174 10.79 -11.93 2.37
C LYS A 174 10.00 -11.60 1.10
N ALA A 175 8.82 -11.00 1.23
CA ALA A 175 8.00 -10.58 0.11
C ALA A 175 8.70 -9.54 -0.78
N SER A 176 9.49 -8.62 -0.22
CA SER A 176 10.24 -7.61 -0.99
C SER A 176 11.32 -8.19 -1.90
N MET A 177 11.73 -9.44 -1.66
CA MET A 177 12.72 -10.15 -2.49
C MET A 177 12.10 -10.95 -3.64
N LEU A 178 10.77 -11.06 -3.68
CA LEU A 178 10.06 -11.80 -4.72
C LEU A 178 9.84 -10.94 -5.96
N ASP A 179 9.70 -11.61 -7.10
CA ASP A 179 9.28 -10.93 -8.32
C ASP A 179 7.80 -10.58 -8.26
N VAL A 180 7.45 -9.40 -8.78
CA VAL A 180 6.05 -8.98 -8.86
C VAL A 180 5.29 -9.89 -9.84
N PRO A 181 4.16 -10.48 -9.43
CA PRO A 181 3.39 -11.38 -10.30
C PRO A 181 2.82 -10.62 -11.51
N LYS A 182 2.90 -11.25 -12.69
CA LYS A 182 2.37 -10.67 -13.94
C LYS A 182 0.84 -10.66 -13.98
N SER A 183 0.21 -11.56 -13.26
CA SER A 183 -1.25 -11.69 -13.16
C SER A 183 -1.63 -12.15 -11.76
N VAL A 184 -2.74 -11.64 -11.25
CA VAL A 184 -3.28 -11.99 -9.93
C VAL A 184 -4.78 -12.27 -10.05
N GLN A 185 -5.28 -13.14 -9.19
CA GLN A 185 -6.70 -13.38 -9.06
C GLN A 185 -7.31 -12.33 -8.12
N LEU A 186 -8.33 -11.63 -8.59
CA LEU A 186 -9.10 -10.70 -7.77
C LEU A 186 -10.10 -11.45 -6.90
N LYS A 187 -10.42 -10.89 -5.74
CA LYS A 187 -11.44 -11.41 -4.83
C LYS A 187 -12.82 -11.36 -5.49
N ASN A 188 -13.65 -12.38 -5.25
CA ASN A 188 -15.03 -12.37 -5.72
C ASN A 188 -15.82 -11.28 -4.96
N PRO A 189 -16.52 -10.37 -5.65
CA PRO A 189 -17.32 -9.34 -5.00
C PRO A 189 -18.34 -9.86 -3.99
N ASP A 190 -18.90 -11.05 -4.21
CA ASP A 190 -19.85 -11.69 -3.30
C ASP A 190 -19.23 -12.04 -1.93
N THR A 191 -17.91 -11.99 -1.82
CA THR A 191 -17.16 -12.28 -0.59
C THR A 191 -16.56 -11.04 0.06
N PHE A 192 -16.94 -9.84 -0.37
CA PHE A 192 -16.47 -8.59 0.20
C PHE A 192 -16.91 -8.46 1.67
N ARG A 193 -16.01 -7.93 2.49
CA ARG A 193 -16.21 -7.76 3.94
C ARG A 193 -15.98 -6.31 4.41
N ILE A 194 -15.27 -5.51 3.63
CA ILE A 194 -14.98 -4.11 3.90
C ILE A 194 -15.84 -3.23 3.00
N ILE A 195 -15.84 -3.49 1.70
CA ILE A 195 -16.64 -2.74 0.72
C ILE A 195 -18.11 -3.05 0.94
N GLY A 196 -18.93 -1.99 1.02
CA GLY A 196 -20.38 -2.10 1.23
C GLY A 196 -20.78 -2.17 2.71
N THR A 197 -19.84 -2.06 3.64
CA THR A 197 -20.14 -1.96 5.08
C THR A 197 -20.16 -0.51 5.54
N ASP A 198 -20.81 -0.25 6.68
CA ASP A 198 -20.87 1.08 7.28
C ASP A 198 -19.57 1.40 8.01
N ILE A 199 -18.67 2.06 7.30
CA ILE A 199 -17.34 2.47 7.80
C ILE A 199 -17.30 3.99 7.97
N LEU A 200 -16.88 4.43 9.15
CA LEU A 200 -16.63 5.86 9.39
C LEU A 200 -15.53 6.38 8.48
N ARG A 201 -15.71 7.59 7.98
CA ARG A 201 -14.70 8.27 7.17
C ARG A 201 -13.39 8.42 7.96
N THR A 202 -12.27 8.19 7.29
CA THR A 202 -10.93 8.30 7.89
C THR A 202 -10.61 9.72 8.39
N ASP A 203 -11.18 10.75 7.76
CA ASP A 203 -11.01 12.16 8.09
C ASP A 203 -12.06 12.71 9.09
N ALA A 204 -13.10 11.95 9.41
CA ALA A 204 -14.16 12.41 10.29
C ALA A 204 -13.69 12.82 11.70
N PRO A 205 -12.81 12.05 12.39
CA PRO A 205 -12.35 12.43 13.73
C PRO A 205 -11.72 13.83 13.78
N LEU A 206 -10.88 14.17 12.80
CA LEU A 206 -10.23 15.49 12.74
C LEU A 206 -11.22 16.61 12.51
N LYS A 207 -12.29 16.35 11.74
CA LYS A 207 -13.31 17.35 11.44
C LYS A 207 -14.26 17.59 12.61
N VAL A 208 -14.67 16.55 13.32
CA VAL A 208 -15.63 16.68 14.43
C VAL A 208 -14.98 17.21 15.71
N ASN A 209 -13.67 17.03 15.90
CA ASN A 209 -12.95 17.58 17.05
C ASN A 209 -12.31 18.95 16.79
N GLY A 210 -12.44 19.47 15.55
CA GLY A 210 -11.92 20.79 15.17
C GLY A 210 -10.41 20.85 14.94
N THR A 211 -9.71 19.71 14.80
CA THR A 211 -8.26 19.68 14.53
C THR A 211 -7.92 19.55 13.05
N ALA A 212 -8.92 19.43 12.18
CA ALA A 212 -8.70 19.43 10.73
C ALA A 212 -8.12 20.76 10.29
N GLN A 213 -7.03 20.71 9.54
CA GLN A 213 -6.38 21.90 8.95
C GLN A 213 -6.82 22.05 7.50
N TYR A 214 -7.14 23.27 7.12
CA TYR A 214 -7.51 23.67 5.76
C TYR A 214 -6.50 24.70 5.23
N ALA A 215 -6.50 24.92 3.92
CA ALA A 215 -5.58 25.89 3.30
C ALA A 215 -5.67 27.32 3.88
N MET A 216 -6.79 27.67 4.51
CA MET A 216 -6.98 28.96 5.19
C MET A 216 -6.30 29.02 6.57
N ASP A 217 -5.86 27.90 7.11
CA ASP A 217 -5.28 27.77 8.46
C ASP A 217 -3.74 27.77 8.41
N VAL A 218 -3.15 27.94 7.20
CA VAL A 218 -1.70 27.86 6.95
C VAL A 218 -1.12 29.20 6.57
#